data_7fcc7da9815bb97171020442d2c6878c
#
_entry.id   7fcc7da9815bb97171020442d2c6878c
#
_cell.length_a   1.000
_cell.length_b   1.000
_cell.length_c   1.000
_cell.angle_alpha   90.00
_cell.angle_beta   90.00
_cell.angle_gamma   90.00
#
_symmetry.space_group_name_H-M   'P 1'
#
loop_
_entity.id
_entity.type
_entity.pdbx_description
1 polymer ?
#
loop_
_entity_poly.entity_id
_entity_poly.type
_entity_poly.pdbx_seq_one_letter_code
_entity_poly.pdbx_strand_id
1 'polypeptide(L)'
;LAPSGQRHRYLSPQELKRLGEVLDQPAASETSGTAATIIRLLVLTGARRGEIEGLKWSEVDFNFGMLRKETSKTGAKVIPLGRAALQILDDQRQWTSSNQVWVFPAQKGDGHFDGLSKEWGRIRRLAKIADVRIHDLRHTFASVGAGSGVGLPLIGGILGHRQASTTQRYAHLADTPLRSAANVIGSEIAAALFGSTAAVGANKERADA
;
A
#
# COMPACT_ATOMS: atom_id res chain seq x y z
N LEU A 1 -21.24 -27.30 8.05
CA LEU A 1 -20.29 -26.51 7.25
C LEU A 1 -19.95 -25.29 8.09
N ALA A 2 -18.72 -25.26 8.64
CA ALA A 2 -18.23 -24.08 9.34
C ALA A 2 -18.20 -22.91 8.35
N PRO A 3 -18.59 -21.68 8.75
CA PRO A 3 -18.49 -20.52 7.90
C PRO A 3 -17.01 -20.35 7.52
N SER A 4 -16.74 -20.20 6.23
CA SER A 4 -15.40 -19.94 5.72
C SER A 4 -14.92 -18.62 6.33
N GLY A 5 -14.15 -18.71 7.42
CA GLY A 5 -13.62 -17.58 8.14
C GLY A 5 -12.83 -16.72 7.17
N GLN A 6 -13.23 -15.47 6.99
CA GLN A 6 -12.45 -14.51 6.19
C GLN A 6 -11.06 -14.43 6.80
N ARG A 7 -10.07 -14.88 6.04
CA ARG A 7 -8.68 -14.84 6.47
C ARG A 7 -8.21 -13.39 6.56
N HIS A 8 -7.85 -12.93 7.76
CA HIS A 8 -7.30 -11.62 8.03
C HIS A 8 -5.76 -11.71 8.08
N ARG A 9 -5.10 -11.86 6.93
CA ARG A 9 -3.63 -11.93 6.85
C ARG A 9 -3.08 -10.64 6.27
N TYR A 10 -2.19 -10.00 7.01
CA TYR A 10 -1.36 -8.87 6.58
C TYR A 10 0.05 -9.04 7.16
N LEU A 11 1.05 -8.39 6.59
CA LEU A 11 2.43 -8.49 7.01
C LEU A 11 2.67 -7.61 8.26
N SER A 12 3.39 -8.17 9.22
CA SER A 12 3.94 -7.40 10.33
C SER A 12 5.10 -6.51 9.86
N PRO A 13 5.53 -5.50 10.66
CA PRO A 13 6.71 -4.69 10.33
C PRO A 13 7.98 -5.52 10.06
N GLN A 14 8.19 -6.58 10.84
CA GLN A 14 9.33 -7.49 10.67
C GLN A 14 9.25 -8.31 9.38
N GLU A 15 8.04 -8.72 8.98
CA GLU A 15 7.81 -9.42 7.72
C GLU A 15 7.97 -8.49 6.52
N LEU A 16 7.51 -7.23 6.62
CA LEU A 16 7.76 -6.19 5.62
C LEU A 16 9.25 -5.92 5.45
N LYS A 17 10.01 -5.84 6.54
CA LYS A 17 11.47 -5.68 6.50
C LYS A 17 12.12 -6.85 5.76
N ARG A 18 11.82 -8.11 6.12
CA ARG A 18 12.36 -9.28 5.41
C ARG A 18 11.98 -9.33 3.94
N LEU A 19 10.74 -8.92 3.62
CA LEU A 19 10.32 -8.81 2.22
C LEU A 19 11.16 -7.78 1.48
N GLY A 20 11.38 -6.59 2.06
CA GLY A 20 12.25 -5.55 1.50
C GLY A 20 13.67 -6.07 1.22
N GLU A 21 14.30 -6.71 2.22
CA GLU A 21 15.64 -7.29 2.10
C GLU A 21 15.75 -8.31 0.95
N VAL A 22 14.70 -9.11 0.73
CA VAL A 22 14.68 -10.06 -0.39
C VAL A 22 14.48 -9.35 -1.73
N LEU A 23 13.65 -8.30 -1.77
CA LEU A 23 13.41 -7.53 -2.99
C LEU A 23 14.62 -6.66 -3.38
N ASP A 24 15.49 -6.31 -2.44
CA ASP A 24 16.72 -5.53 -2.66
C ASP A 24 17.91 -6.39 -3.12
N GLN A 25 17.79 -7.72 -3.04
CA GLN A 25 18.81 -8.61 -3.57
C GLN A 25 18.95 -8.44 -5.09
N PRO A 26 20.17 -8.57 -5.63
CA PRO A 26 20.36 -8.57 -7.08
C PRO A 26 19.42 -9.55 -7.77
N ALA A 27 18.77 -9.09 -8.82
CA ALA A 27 17.83 -9.91 -9.56
C ALA A 27 18.56 -11.07 -10.24
N ALA A 28 18.11 -12.30 -10.01
CA ALA A 28 18.67 -13.49 -10.65
C ALA A 28 18.37 -13.53 -12.17
N SER A 29 17.38 -12.76 -12.61
CA SER A 29 16.97 -12.61 -14.01
C SER A 29 16.14 -11.34 -14.17
N GLU A 30 15.93 -10.90 -15.40
CA GLU A 30 15.03 -9.79 -15.74
C GLU A 30 13.60 -10.03 -15.18
N THR A 31 13.09 -11.27 -15.32
CA THR A 31 11.80 -11.67 -14.73
C THR A 31 11.74 -11.42 -13.22
N SER A 32 12.82 -11.72 -12.49
CA SER A 32 12.90 -11.51 -11.05
C SER A 32 12.92 -10.02 -10.70
N GLY A 33 13.63 -9.20 -11.47
CA GLY A 33 13.68 -7.75 -11.32
C GLY A 33 12.32 -7.10 -11.53
N THR A 34 11.65 -7.44 -12.62
CA THR A 34 10.29 -6.97 -12.94
C THR A 34 9.29 -7.36 -11.85
N ALA A 35 9.33 -8.62 -11.40
CA ALA A 35 8.46 -9.08 -10.33
C ALA A 35 8.69 -8.33 -9.01
N ALA A 36 9.95 -8.05 -8.66
CA ALA A 36 10.30 -7.29 -7.46
C ALA A 36 9.73 -5.86 -7.52
N THR A 37 9.85 -5.18 -8.66
CA THR A 37 9.30 -3.85 -8.90
C THR A 37 7.77 -3.84 -8.77
N ILE A 38 7.08 -4.81 -9.40
CA ILE A 38 5.63 -4.98 -9.28
C ILE A 38 5.21 -5.19 -7.82
N ILE A 39 5.92 -6.05 -7.07
CA ILE A 39 5.60 -6.33 -5.67
C ILE A 39 5.77 -5.06 -4.82
N ARG A 40 6.83 -4.28 -5.02
CA ARG A 40 7.01 -2.99 -4.33
C ARG A 40 5.82 -2.05 -4.58
N LEU A 41 5.39 -1.91 -5.84
CA LEU A 41 4.24 -1.09 -6.17
C LEU A 41 2.94 -1.61 -5.54
N LEU A 42 2.71 -2.92 -5.52
CA LEU A 42 1.53 -3.51 -4.86
C LEU A 42 1.49 -3.20 -3.36
N VAL A 43 2.62 -3.30 -2.67
CA VAL A 43 2.71 -2.96 -1.23
C VAL A 43 2.50 -1.47 -0.99
N LEU A 44 3.09 -0.61 -1.83
CA LEU A 44 3.09 0.85 -1.64
C LEU A 44 1.78 1.53 -2.06
N THR A 45 0.97 0.88 -2.88
CA THR A 45 -0.27 1.49 -3.42
C THR A 45 -1.55 0.79 -2.96
N GLY A 46 -1.44 -0.45 -2.50
CA GLY A 46 -2.60 -1.29 -2.23
C GLY A 46 -3.42 -1.62 -3.49
N ALA A 47 -2.90 -1.37 -4.68
CA ALA A 47 -3.55 -1.68 -5.95
C ALA A 47 -3.82 -3.20 -6.09
N ARG A 48 -4.77 -3.56 -6.96
CA ARG A 48 -4.96 -4.96 -7.31
C ARG A 48 -3.83 -5.43 -8.22
N ARG A 49 -3.50 -6.72 -8.14
CA ARG A 49 -2.45 -7.34 -8.95
C ARG A 49 -2.55 -6.95 -10.43
N GLY A 50 -3.68 -7.19 -11.07
CA GLY A 50 -3.85 -6.88 -12.48
C GLY A 50 -3.84 -5.38 -12.82
N GLU A 51 -4.07 -4.50 -11.83
CA GLU A 51 -3.96 -3.05 -12.02
C GLU A 51 -2.49 -2.62 -12.20
N ILE A 52 -1.55 -3.34 -11.57
CA ILE A 52 -0.10 -3.08 -11.71
C ILE A 52 0.53 -3.91 -12.82
N GLU A 53 0.26 -5.22 -12.92
CA GLU A 53 0.82 -6.06 -14.00
C GLU A 53 0.45 -5.51 -15.38
N GLY A 54 -0.80 -5.15 -15.59
CA GLY A 54 -1.32 -4.57 -16.84
C GLY A 54 -1.31 -3.04 -16.85
N LEU A 55 -0.36 -2.38 -16.18
CA LEU A 55 -0.24 -0.93 -16.18
C LEU A 55 0.37 -0.44 -17.49
N LYS A 56 -0.26 0.58 -18.10
CA LYS A 56 0.26 1.27 -19.28
C LYS A 56 0.87 2.61 -18.89
N TRP A 57 1.87 3.07 -19.65
CA TRP A 57 2.45 4.39 -19.44
C TRP A 57 1.46 5.53 -19.59
N SER A 58 0.48 5.39 -20.51
CA SER A 58 -0.62 6.36 -20.68
C SER A 58 -1.54 6.50 -19.46
N GLU A 59 -1.51 5.55 -18.55
CA GLU A 59 -2.29 5.56 -17.29
C GLU A 59 -1.53 6.18 -16.12
N VAL A 60 -0.23 6.49 -16.27
CA VAL A 60 0.61 7.07 -15.21
C VAL A 60 0.64 8.58 -15.35
N ASP A 61 0.00 9.28 -14.43
CA ASP A 61 0.00 10.73 -14.36
C ASP A 61 1.02 11.19 -13.31
N PHE A 62 2.24 11.49 -13.75
CA PHE A 62 3.32 11.95 -12.88
C PHE A 62 3.06 13.34 -12.29
N ASN A 63 2.34 14.21 -13.00
CA ASN A 63 2.07 15.57 -12.55
C ASN A 63 1.13 15.60 -11.34
N PHE A 64 0.09 14.76 -11.38
CA PHE A 64 -0.87 14.65 -10.28
C PHE A 64 -0.56 13.49 -9.32
N GLY A 65 0.47 12.68 -9.60
CA GLY A 65 0.82 11.54 -8.77
C GLY A 65 -0.28 10.48 -8.71
N MET A 66 -0.80 10.06 -9.84
CA MET A 66 -1.96 9.15 -9.91
C MET A 66 -1.82 8.10 -11.01
N LEU A 67 -2.43 6.94 -10.80
CA LEU A 67 -2.77 6.02 -11.90
C LEU A 67 -4.21 6.25 -12.28
N ARG A 68 -4.48 6.50 -13.57
CA ARG A 68 -5.81 6.70 -14.13
C ARG A 68 -6.19 5.46 -14.96
N LYS A 69 -6.97 4.56 -14.37
CA LYS A 69 -7.47 3.35 -15.04
C LYS A 69 -8.84 3.65 -15.64
N GLU A 70 -8.94 3.79 -16.95
CA GLU A 70 -10.22 3.98 -17.63
C GLU A 70 -11.12 2.76 -17.50
N THR A 71 -10.53 1.56 -17.56
CA THR A 71 -11.22 0.29 -17.41
C THR A 71 -10.63 -0.52 -16.29
N SER A 72 -11.40 -0.80 -15.24
CA SER A 72 -11.08 -1.77 -14.22
C SER A 72 -12.28 -2.71 -14.01
N LYS A 73 -12.09 -3.85 -13.33
CA LYS A 73 -13.17 -4.77 -12.99
C LYS A 73 -14.39 -4.08 -12.32
N THR A 74 -14.19 -2.85 -11.81
CA THR A 74 -15.20 -2.08 -11.08
C THR A 74 -15.52 -0.73 -11.73
N GLY A 75 -15.12 -0.49 -13.00
CA GLY A 75 -15.27 0.78 -13.72
C GLY A 75 -14.01 1.65 -13.66
N ALA A 76 -14.10 2.89 -14.13
CA ALA A 76 -12.99 3.85 -14.06
C ALA A 76 -12.50 4.03 -12.62
N LYS A 77 -11.18 4.10 -12.43
CA LYS A 77 -10.57 4.17 -11.11
C LYS A 77 -9.33 5.04 -11.12
N VAL A 78 -9.16 5.85 -10.09
CA VAL A 78 -7.93 6.59 -9.80
C VAL A 78 -7.25 5.95 -8.58
N ILE A 79 -5.94 5.72 -8.68
CA ILE A 79 -5.12 5.21 -7.58
C ILE A 79 -4.07 6.27 -7.27
N PRO A 80 -4.11 6.93 -6.10
CA PRO A 80 -3.10 7.89 -5.72
C PRO A 80 -1.76 7.20 -5.46
N LEU A 81 -0.68 7.85 -5.89
CA LEU A 81 0.69 7.38 -5.75
C LEU A 81 1.41 8.21 -4.69
N GLY A 82 1.91 7.56 -3.66
CA GLY A 82 2.87 8.17 -2.74
C GLY A 82 4.24 8.37 -3.42
N ARG A 83 5.08 9.23 -2.83
CA ARG A 83 6.41 9.58 -3.36
C ARG A 83 7.25 8.35 -3.72
N ALA A 84 7.29 7.33 -2.86
CA ALA A 84 8.07 6.11 -3.11
C ALA A 84 7.58 5.34 -4.35
N ALA A 85 6.27 5.27 -4.58
CA ALA A 85 5.71 4.62 -5.76
C ALA A 85 6.00 5.40 -7.04
N LEU A 86 5.93 6.74 -6.99
CA LEU A 86 6.30 7.62 -8.10
C LEU A 86 7.77 7.46 -8.48
N GLN A 87 8.68 7.42 -7.49
CA GLN A 87 10.11 7.22 -7.74
C GLN A 87 10.37 5.88 -8.46
N ILE A 88 9.74 4.79 -8.01
CA ILE A 88 9.87 3.47 -8.65
C ILE A 88 9.41 3.53 -10.12
N LEU A 89 8.31 4.24 -10.40
CA LEU A 89 7.80 4.37 -11.77
C LEU A 89 8.71 5.26 -12.63
N ASP A 90 9.28 6.30 -12.05
CA ASP A 90 10.23 7.17 -12.75
C ASP A 90 11.53 6.43 -13.07
N ASP A 91 12.07 5.67 -12.12
CA ASP A 91 13.23 4.79 -12.34
C ASP A 91 12.92 3.75 -13.43
N GLN A 92 11.74 3.12 -13.39
CA GLN A 92 11.30 2.17 -14.42
C GLN A 92 11.22 2.81 -15.80
N ARG A 93 10.80 4.08 -15.88
CA ARG A 93 10.69 4.83 -17.14
C ARG A 93 12.05 5.04 -17.81
N GLN A 94 13.11 5.24 -17.05
CA GLN A 94 14.47 5.45 -17.58
C GLN A 94 15.00 4.23 -18.36
N TRP A 95 14.50 3.03 -18.02
CA TRP A 95 14.89 1.78 -18.67
C TRP A 95 13.91 1.33 -19.75
N THR A 96 12.90 2.14 -20.04
CA THR A 96 11.82 1.76 -20.96
C THR A 96 11.95 2.53 -22.28
N SER A 97 11.87 1.82 -23.41
CA SER A 97 11.87 2.44 -24.74
C SER A 97 10.67 3.37 -24.90
N SER A 98 10.84 4.47 -25.62
CA SER A 98 9.79 5.50 -25.84
C SER A 98 8.50 4.96 -26.48
N ASN A 99 8.59 3.86 -27.22
CA ASN A 99 7.45 3.23 -27.90
C ASN A 99 6.74 2.16 -27.07
N GLN A 100 7.21 1.89 -25.84
CA GLN A 100 6.66 0.83 -25.01
C GLN A 100 5.32 1.25 -24.41
N VAL A 101 4.29 0.44 -24.66
CA VAL A 101 2.93 0.67 -24.14
C VAL A 101 2.83 0.30 -22.66
N TRP A 102 3.38 -0.85 -22.30
CA TRP A 102 3.28 -1.42 -20.96
C TRP A 102 4.42 -0.95 -20.05
N VAL A 103 4.12 -0.60 -18.81
CA VAL A 103 5.14 -0.33 -17.79
C VAL A 103 5.96 -1.60 -17.52
N PHE A 104 5.30 -2.75 -17.57
CA PHE A 104 5.89 -4.08 -17.39
C PHE A 104 5.54 -4.94 -18.61
N PRO A 105 6.34 -4.90 -19.67
CA PRO A 105 6.06 -5.69 -20.85
C PRO A 105 6.27 -7.19 -20.61
N ALA A 106 5.60 -8.01 -21.40
CA ALA A 106 5.85 -9.43 -21.45
C ALA A 106 7.29 -9.69 -21.98
N GLN A 107 7.91 -10.76 -21.51
CA GLN A 107 9.22 -11.18 -22.04
C GLN A 107 9.15 -11.69 -23.47
N LYS A 108 7.97 -12.14 -23.91
CA LYS A 108 7.71 -12.63 -25.27
C LYS A 108 6.34 -12.16 -25.71
N GLY A 109 6.22 -11.65 -26.93
CA GLY A 109 4.98 -11.15 -27.51
C GLY A 109 4.61 -9.74 -27.04
N ASP A 110 3.42 -9.27 -27.40
CA ASP A 110 2.98 -7.88 -27.27
C ASP A 110 2.18 -7.58 -25.98
N GLY A 111 2.15 -8.48 -25.02
CA GLY A 111 1.40 -8.36 -23.78
C GLY A 111 2.16 -7.67 -22.66
N HIS A 112 1.54 -7.71 -21.48
CA HIS A 112 2.19 -7.31 -20.24
C HIS A 112 2.77 -8.52 -19.50
N PHE A 113 3.61 -8.26 -18.51
CA PHE A 113 4.24 -9.27 -17.66
C PHE A 113 3.21 -10.17 -16.96
N ASP A 114 3.42 -11.49 -16.99
CA ASP A 114 2.55 -12.53 -16.43
C ASP A 114 3.26 -13.47 -15.43
N GLY A 115 4.57 -13.30 -15.26
CA GLY A 115 5.43 -14.14 -14.43
C GLY A 115 5.27 -14.01 -12.90
N LEU A 116 4.45 -13.09 -12.41
CA LEU A 116 4.40 -12.70 -11.00
C LEU A 116 4.07 -13.88 -10.06
N SER A 117 3.18 -14.77 -10.44
CA SER A 117 2.78 -15.91 -9.59
C SER A 117 3.95 -16.83 -9.24
N LYS A 118 4.80 -17.13 -10.22
CA LYS A 118 5.98 -17.99 -10.06
C LYS A 118 7.00 -17.29 -9.16
N GLU A 119 7.32 -16.03 -9.48
CA GLU A 119 8.30 -15.24 -8.73
C GLU A 119 7.83 -14.95 -7.29
N TRP A 120 6.54 -14.66 -7.08
CA TRP A 120 5.99 -14.52 -5.74
C TRP A 120 6.18 -15.79 -4.91
N GLY A 121 5.97 -16.97 -5.50
CA GLY A 121 6.23 -18.25 -4.85
C GLY A 121 7.66 -18.40 -4.35
N ARG A 122 8.65 -17.89 -5.11
CA ARG A 122 10.07 -17.86 -4.72
C ARG A 122 10.32 -16.81 -3.64
N ILE A 123 9.90 -15.57 -3.86
CA ILE A 123 10.15 -14.42 -2.99
C ILE A 123 9.56 -14.66 -1.59
N ARG A 124 8.30 -15.10 -1.49
CA ARG A 124 7.67 -15.33 -0.19
C ARG A 124 8.33 -16.42 0.65
N ARG A 125 8.93 -17.43 -0.01
CA ARG A 125 9.72 -18.46 0.70
C ARG A 125 11.02 -17.88 1.25
N LEU A 126 11.75 -17.10 0.45
CA LEU A 126 12.98 -16.42 0.88
C LEU A 126 12.72 -15.44 2.03
N ALA A 127 11.63 -14.67 1.96
CA ALA A 127 11.22 -13.73 3.00
C ALA A 127 10.60 -14.41 4.24
N LYS A 128 10.47 -15.75 4.26
CA LYS A 128 9.85 -16.53 5.34
C LYS A 128 8.40 -16.10 5.63
N ILE A 129 7.64 -15.85 4.56
CA ILE A 129 6.21 -15.48 4.56
C ILE A 129 5.41 -16.41 3.62
N ALA A 130 5.71 -17.70 3.64
CA ALA A 130 5.20 -18.69 2.68
C ALA A 130 3.67 -18.80 2.63
N ASP A 131 2.99 -18.42 3.71
CA ASP A 131 1.53 -18.41 3.83
C ASP A 131 0.86 -17.17 3.22
N VAL A 132 1.63 -16.11 2.88
CA VAL A 132 1.12 -14.84 2.36
C VAL A 132 0.78 -14.97 0.87
N ARG A 133 -0.41 -14.52 0.48
CA ARG A 133 -0.86 -14.40 -0.92
C ARG A 133 -0.56 -12.99 -1.44
N ILE A 134 -0.45 -12.83 -2.75
CA ILE A 134 -0.28 -11.50 -3.36
C ILE A 134 -1.37 -10.52 -2.90
N HIS A 135 -2.62 -10.98 -2.77
CA HIS A 135 -3.71 -10.12 -2.32
C HIS A 135 -3.56 -9.64 -0.87
N ASP A 136 -2.82 -10.38 -0.04
CA ASP A 136 -2.57 -10.00 1.35
C ASP A 136 -1.65 -8.77 1.45
N LEU A 137 -0.90 -8.41 0.38
CA LEU A 137 -0.15 -7.14 0.28
C LEU A 137 -1.09 -5.93 0.31
N ARG A 138 -2.24 -6.02 -0.33
CA ARG A 138 -3.28 -4.99 -0.27
C ARG A 138 -3.92 -4.92 1.12
N HIS A 139 -4.10 -6.04 1.79
CA HIS A 139 -4.52 -6.07 3.20
C HIS A 139 -3.48 -5.42 4.10
N THR A 140 -2.20 -5.62 3.81
CA THR A 140 -1.09 -4.97 4.51
C THR A 140 -1.14 -3.46 4.36
N PHE A 141 -1.32 -2.93 3.15
CA PHE A 141 -1.48 -1.50 2.91
C PHE A 141 -2.63 -0.91 3.75
N ALA A 142 -3.80 -1.56 3.73
CA ALA A 142 -4.95 -1.12 4.52
C ALA A 142 -4.69 -1.16 6.03
N SER A 143 -4.03 -2.21 6.52
CA SER A 143 -3.72 -2.40 7.95
C SER A 143 -2.72 -1.36 8.45
N VAL A 144 -1.68 -1.07 7.65
CA VAL A 144 -0.71 -0.03 7.96
C VAL A 144 -1.40 1.35 8.00
N GLY A 145 -2.25 1.66 7.02
CA GLY A 145 -3.02 2.91 7.00
C GLY A 145 -3.89 3.07 8.24
N ALA A 146 -4.66 2.05 8.60
CA ALA A 146 -5.52 2.07 9.79
C ALA A 146 -4.70 2.23 11.09
N GLY A 147 -3.62 1.48 11.23
CA GLY A 147 -2.70 1.58 12.37
C GLY A 147 -1.97 2.93 12.46
N SER A 148 -1.81 3.64 11.33
CA SER A 148 -1.24 4.99 11.28
C SER A 148 -2.28 6.11 11.44
N GLY A 149 -3.54 5.80 11.73
CA GLY A 149 -4.59 6.78 11.98
C GLY A 149 -5.30 7.30 10.73
N VAL A 150 -5.05 6.73 9.55
CA VAL A 150 -5.79 7.11 8.36
C VAL A 150 -7.24 6.60 8.49
N GLY A 151 -8.21 7.50 8.35
CA GLY A 151 -9.62 7.15 8.47
C GLY A 151 -10.07 6.06 7.48
N LEU A 152 -10.85 5.10 7.95
CA LEU A 152 -11.32 3.96 7.16
C LEU A 152 -12.02 4.36 5.85
N PRO A 153 -12.86 5.41 5.78
CA PRO A 153 -13.44 5.87 4.52
C PRO A 153 -12.38 6.28 3.49
N LEU A 154 -11.31 6.94 3.94
CA LEU A 154 -10.22 7.36 3.07
C LEU A 154 -9.43 6.15 2.55
N ILE A 155 -9.10 5.19 3.42
CA ILE A 155 -8.49 3.91 3.01
C ILE A 155 -9.39 3.20 2.00
N GLY A 156 -10.70 3.13 2.25
CA GLY A 156 -11.67 2.54 1.34
C GLY A 156 -11.69 3.23 -0.02
N GLY A 157 -11.63 4.56 -0.04
CA GLY A 157 -11.53 5.38 -1.24
C GLY A 157 -10.26 5.09 -2.05
N ILE A 158 -9.08 5.09 -1.40
CA ILE A 158 -7.79 4.78 -2.04
C ILE A 158 -7.82 3.37 -2.66
N LEU A 159 -8.34 2.42 -1.92
CA LEU A 159 -8.46 1.04 -2.40
C LEU A 159 -9.56 0.85 -3.45
N GLY A 160 -10.52 1.76 -3.57
CA GLY A 160 -11.67 1.63 -4.46
C GLY A 160 -12.62 0.51 -3.98
N HIS A 161 -12.94 0.49 -2.68
CA HIS A 161 -13.98 -0.34 -2.13
C HIS A 161 -15.34 0.28 -2.38
N ARG A 162 -16.25 -0.46 -3.01
CA ARG A 162 -17.64 -0.01 -3.23
C ARG A 162 -18.48 -0.05 -1.95
N GLN A 163 -18.14 -0.93 -1.02
CA GLN A 163 -18.86 -1.14 0.24
C GLN A 163 -17.95 -0.76 1.41
N ALA A 164 -18.42 0.12 2.29
CA ALA A 164 -17.72 0.52 3.50
C ALA A 164 -17.38 -0.67 4.41
N SER A 165 -18.27 -1.68 4.48
CA SER A 165 -18.06 -2.92 5.24
C SER A 165 -16.76 -3.66 4.86
N THR A 166 -16.28 -3.51 3.62
CA THR A 166 -15.03 -4.13 3.18
C THR A 166 -13.82 -3.53 3.91
N THR A 167 -13.87 -2.25 4.29
CA THR A 167 -12.78 -1.57 5.01
C THR A 167 -12.97 -1.67 6.53
N GLN A 168 -14.19 -1.91 6.99
CA GLN A 168 -14.53 -2.01 8.43
C GLN A 168 -13.75 -3.12 9.16
N ARG A 169 -13.27 -4.13 8.44
CA ARG A 169 -12.41 -5.21 8.99
C ARG A 169 -11.12 -4.71 9.64
N TYR A 170 -10.69 -3.49 9.32
CA TYR A 170 -9.48 -2.87 9.88
C TYR A 170 -9.77 -1.94 11.05
N ALA A 171 -11.04 -1.80 11.48
CA ALA A 171 -11.45 -0.85 12.54
C ALA A 171 -10.72 -1.11 13.86
N HIS A 172 -10.48 -2.38 14.20
CA HIS A 172 -9.78 -2.77 15.42
C HIS A 172 -8.32 -2.28 15.50
N LEU A 173 -7.73 -1.87 14.38
CA LEU A 173 -6.37 -1.31 14.32
C LEU A 173 -6.35 0.21 14.58
N ALA A 174 -7.51 0.84 14.67
CA ALA A 174 -7.64 2.28 14.82
C ALA A 174 -7.79 2.75 16.28
N ASP A 175 -7.77 1.87 17.29
CA ASP A 175 -8.00 2.24 18.69
C ASP A 175 -6.94 3.22 19.22
N THR A 176 -5.65 2.96 18.99
CA THR A 176 -4.56 3.88 19.34
C THR A 176 -4.62 5.19 18.56
N PRO A 177 -4.77 5.17 17.20
CA PRO A 177 -5.02 6.36 16.40
C PRO A 177 -6.24 7.17 16.83
N LEU A 178 -7.33 6.55 17.27
CA LEU A 178 -8.52 7.27 17.78
C LEU A 178 -8.21 8.09 19.02
N ARG A 179 -7.45 7.53 19.95
CA ARG A 179 -7.01 8.26 21.16
C ARG A 179 -6.09 9.43 20.79
N SER A 180 -5.13 9.22 19.88
CA SER A 180 -4.26 10.29 19.37
C SER A 180 -5.07 11.41 18.70
N ALA A 181 -6.02 11.06 17.84
CA ALA A 181 -6.90 12.02 17.19
C ALA A 181 -7.74 12.80 18.21
N ALA A 182 -8.32 12.12 19.21
CA ALA A 182 -9.06 12.79 20.29
C ALA A 182 -8.18 13.76 21.07
N ASN A 183 -6.93 13.41 21.36
CA ASN A 183 -5.98 14.30 22.03
C ASN A 183 -5.64 15.53 21.17
N VAL A 184 -5.37 15.34 19.86
CA VAL A 184 -5.12 16.46 18.94
C VAL A 184 -6.32 17.41 18.90
N ILE A 185 -7.52 16.88 18.65
CA ILE A 185 -8.74 17.67 18.58
C ILE A 185 -9.00 18.38 19.92
N GLY A 186 -8.88 17.65 21.03
CA GLY A 186 -9.05 18.19 22.37
C GLY A 186 -8.05 19.32 22.69
N SER A 187 -6.80 19.17 22.28
CA SER A 187 -5.76 20.19 22.47
C SER A 187 -6.05 21.47 21.67
N GLU A 188 -6.48 21.33 20.41
CA GLU A 188 -6.87 22.47 19.57
C GLU A 188 -8.07 23.23 20.17
N ILE A 189 -9.10 22.49 20.61
CA ILE A 189 -10.27 23.07 21.27
C ILE A 189 -9.86 23.74 22.59
N ALA A 190 -9.02 23.09 23.41
CA ALA A 190 -8.55 23.63 24.67
C ALA A 190 -7.74 24.92 24.47
N ALA A 191 -6.86 24.96 23.46
CA ALA A 191 -6.12 26.16 23.09
C ALA A 191 -7.04 27.32 22.69
N ALA A 192 -8.12 27.03 21.95
CA ALA A 192 -9.11 28.03 21.55
C ALA A 192 -9.97 28.51 22.73
N LEU A 193 -10.35 27.63 23.67
CA LEU A 193 -11.21 27.94 24.80
C LEU A 193 -10.46 28.64 25.93
N PHE A 194 -9.22 28.24 26.21
CA PHE A 194 -8.49 28.63 27.42
C PHE A 194 -7.25 29.48 27.13
N GLY A 195 -6.91 29.74 25.88
CA GLY A 195 -5.69 30.40 25.44
C GLY A 195 -4.45 29.52 25.57
N SER A 196 -3.35 29.94 24.92
CA SER A 196 -2.11 29.15 24.77
C SER A 196 -1.38 28.78 26.08
N THR A 197 -1.83 29.26 27.23
CA THR A 197 -1.17 29.05 28.52
C THR A 197 -1.53 27.73 29.23
N ALA A 198 -2.57 27.01 28.78
CA ALA A 198 -3.04 25.79 29.44
C ALA A 198 -2.33 24.49 29.00
N ALA A 199 -1.55 24.54 27.90
CA ALA A 199 -0.92 23.34 27.32
C ALA A 199 0.38 22.89 28.01
N VAL A 200 0.96 23.69 28.92
CA VAL A 200 2.28 23.41 29.55
C VAL A 200 2.16 22.75 30.94
N GLY A 201 0.96 22.76 31.55
CA GLY A 201 0.76 22.30 32.94
C GLY A 201 0.68 20.78 33.16
N ALA A 202 0.33 20.01 32.13
CA ALA A 202 -0.01 18.59 32.31
C ALA A 202 1.19 17.62 32.31
N ASN A 203 2.41 18.09 32.02
CA ASN A 203 3.59 17.21 31.89
C ASN A 203 4.61 17.35 33.04
N LYS A 204 4.33 18.19 34.05
CA LYS A 204 5.28 18.43 35.14
C LYS A 204 5.00 17.64 36.43
N GLU A 205 3.79 17.09 36.58
CA GLU A 205 3.40 16.35 37.81
C GLU A 205 3.65 14.82 37.77
N ARG A 206 4.27 14.30 36.71
CA ARG A 206 4.61 12.85 36.61
C ARG A 206 6.11 12.56 36.64
N ALA A 207 6.94 13.55 36.88
CA ALA A 207 8.39 13.35 37.01
C ALA A 207 8.89 13.30 38.45
N ASP A 208 8.04 13.59 39.46
CA ASP A 208 8.42 13.65 40.87
C ASP A 208 7.53 12.76 41.77
N ALA A 209 7.06 11.58 41.26
CA ALA A 209 6.41 10.59 42.10
C ALA A 209 6.97 9.18 41.86
#